data_6c41dd30fd3edcd33abf5df49173ea51
#
_entry.id   6c41dd30fd3edcd33abf5df49173ea51
#
_cell.length_a   1.000
_cell.length_b   1.000
_cell.length_c   1.000
_cell.angle_alpha   90.00
_cell.angle_beta   90.00
_cell.angle_gamma   90.00
#
_symmetry.space_group_name_H-M   'P 1'
#
loop_
_entity.id
_entity.type
_entity.pdbx_description
1 polymer ?
#
loop_
_entity_poly.entity_id
_entity_poly.type
_entity_poly.pdbx_seq_one_letter_code
_entity_poly.pdbx_strand_id
1 'polypeptide(L)'
;MIKIEDVVVGTKVKLNGKHYPYEKTYDNIDDWFMDNEWSPSCMEIKENGFAYIANDVIVDNMFIYVSNKAENGAWWYFSLSDVDLYVE
;
A
#
# COMPACT_ATOMS: atom_id res chain seq x y z
N MET A 1 6.60 -0.90 -9.60
CA MET A 1 5.90 -2.18 -9.40
C MET A 1 6.81 -3.15 -8.68
N ILE A 2 6.31 -3.80 -7.65
CA ILE A 2 7.07 -4.86 -6.96
C ILE A 2 6.83 -6.20 -7.65
N LYS A 3 7.72 -7.15 -7.40
CA LYS A 3 7.59 -8.51 -7.92
C LYS A 3 6.86 -9.40 -6.91
N ILE A 4 6.30 -10.50 -7.39
CA ILE A 4 5.61 -11.46 -6.53
C ILE A 4 6.53 -11.94 -5.40
N GLU A 5 7.80 -12.17 -5.67
CA GLU A 5 8.81 -12.61 -4.70
C GLU A 5 9.08 -11.57 -3.60
N ASP A 6 8.72 -10.31 -3.82
CA ASP A 6 8.89 -9.25 -2.83
C ASP A 6 7.73 -9.17 -1.83
N VAL A 7 6.67 -9.94 -2.05
CA VAL A 7 5.48 -9.92 -1.20
C VAL A 7 5.73 -10.78 0.04
N VAL A 8 6.45 -10.20 0.97
CA VAL A 8 6.82 -10.82 2.26
C VAL A 8 6.37 -9.87 3.36
N VAL A 9 5.73 -10.40 4.38
CA VAL A 9 5.25 -9.61 5.53
C VAL A 9 6.35 -8.74 6.10
N GLY A 10 6.05 -7.46 6.27
CA GLY A 10 7.00 -6.50 6.83
C GLY A 10 7.92 -5.82 5.83
N THR A 11 7.89 -6.23 4.56
CA THR A 11 8.65 -5.54 3.52
C THR A 11 8.14 -4.11 3.37
N LYS A 12 9.04 -3.14 3.43
CA LYS A 12 8.68 -1.73 3.23
C LYS A 12 8.46 -1.43 1.75
N VAL A 13 7.36 -0.76 1.47
CA VAL A 13 6.98 -0.36 0.11
C VAL A 13 6.57 1.10 0.09
N LYS A 14 6.65 1.69 -1.07
CA LYS A 14 6.20 3.05 -1.34
C LYS A 14 4.97 2.99 -2.25
N LEU A 15 3.95 3.75 -1.93
CA LEU A 15 2.78 3.90 -2.79
C LEU A 15 3.14 4.86 -3.92
N ASN A 16 2.90 4.47 -5.16
CA ASN A 16 3.53 5.16 -6.30
C ASN A 16 2.63 6.02 -7.17
N GLY A 17 1.38 6.08 -6.93
CA GLY A 17 0.60 7.05 -7.69
C GLY A 17 -0.77 6.61 -8.10
N LYS A 18 -0.96 5.38 -8.50
CA LYS A 18 -2.29 4.88 -8.79
C LYS A 18 -2.69 3.94 -7.68
N HIS A 19 -3.88 4.14 -7.20
CA HIS A 19 -4.45 3.24 -6.23
C HIS A 19 -5.75 2.68 -6.79
N TYR A 20 -5.94 1.41 -6.57
CA TYR A 20 -7.08 0.66 -7.05
C TYR A 20 -7.85 0.09 -5.85
N PRO A 21 -8.57 0.91 -5.10
CA PRO A 21 -9.39 0.36 -4.04
C PRO A 21 -10.60 -0.31 -4.67
N TYR A 22 -11.29 -1.06 -3.89
CA TYR A 22 -12.39 -1.91 -4.29
C TYR A 22 -13.40 -1.27 -5.26
N GLU A 23 -13.70 0.01 -5.09
CA GLU A 23 -14.75 0.70 -5.87
C GLU A 23 -14.28 1.99 -6.54
N LYS A 24 -13.00 2.32 -6.46
CA LYS A 24 -12.53 3.61 -6.91
C LYS A 24 -11.08 3.56 -7.35
N THR A 25 -10.78 4.24 -8.43
CA THR A 25 -9.41 4.43 -8.89
C THR A 25 -9.00 5.89 -8.68
N TYR A 26 -7.72 6.08 -8.42
CA TYR A 26 -7.13 7.40 -8.29
C TYR A 26 -6.05 7.59 -9.35
N ASP A 27 -5.91 8.81 -9.84
CA ASP A 27 -4.91 9.13 -10.85
C ASP A 27 -3.51 9.25 -10.24
N ASN A 28 -3.46 9.59 -8.96
CA ASN A 28 -2.19 9.74 -8.24
C ASN A 28 -2.38 9.47 -6.75
N ILE A 29 -1.27 9.32 -6.06
CA ILE A 29 -1.29 8.98 -4.63
C ILE A 29 -1.80 10.13 -3.76
N ASP A 30 -1.59 11.37 -4.16
CA ASP A 30 -2.05 12.52 -3.38
C ASP A 30 -3.57 12.55 -3.29
N ASP A 31 -4.26 12.21 -4.38
CA ASP A 31 -5.72 12.12 -4.39
C ASP A 31 -6.21 11.00 -3.47
N TRP A 32 -5.49 9.89 -3.44
CA TRP A 32 -5.82 8.81 -2.53
C TRP A 32 -5.67 9.24 -1.06
N PHE A 33 -4.57 9.91 -0.71
CA PHE A 33 -4.37 10.42 0.65
C PHE A 33 -5.43 11.44 1.02
N MET A 34 -5.79 12.31 0.10
CA MET A 34 -6.82 13.33 0.34
C MET A 34 -8.17 12.69 0.70
N ASP A 35 -8.54 11.62 0.00
CA ASP A 35 -9.79 10.92 0.22
C ASP A 35 -9.77 10.06 1.51
N ASN A 36 -8.59 9.71 2.00
CA ASN A 36 -8.40 8.86 3.18
C ASN A 36 -7.81 9.61 4.38
N GLU A 37 -7.71 10.91 4.33
CA GLU A 37 -7.08 11.73 5.39
C GLU A 37 -7.79 11.64 6.76
N TRP A 38 -9.04 11.17 6.76
CA TRP A 38 -9.79 10.96 7.99
C TRP A 38 -9.20 9.81 8.84
N SER A 39 -8.38 8.96 8.25
CA SER A 39 -7.79 7.81 8.91
C SER A 39 -6.41 8.15 9.50
N PRO A 40 -6.23 8.06 10.83
CA PRO A 40 -4.90 8.25 11.42
C PRO A 40 -3.84 7.30 10.85
N SER A 41 -4.24 6.06 10.54
CA SER A 41 -3.32 5.07 9.97
C SER A 41 -2.87 5.45 8.57
N CYS A 42 -3.76 6.03 7.77
CA CYS A 42 -3.42 6.52 6.43
C CYS A 42 -2.47 7.72 6.53
N MET A 43 -2.73 8.63 7.45
CA MET A 43 -1.85 9.79 7.67
C MET A 43 -0.46 9.36 8.12
N GLU A 44 -0.36 8.29 8.89
CA GLU A 44 0.93 7.73 9.28
C GLU A 44 1.74 7.25 8.07
N ILE A 45 1.10 6.59 7.11
CA ILE A 45 1.76 6.20 5.86
C ILE A 45 2.26 7.43 5.10
N LYS A 46 1.42 8.44 5.01
CA LYS A 46 1.78 9.69 4.32
C LYS A 46 2.99 10.36 4.96
N GLU A 47 3.00 10.48 6.28
CA GLU A 47 4.07 11.12 7.02
C GLU A 47 5.38 10.34 6.94
N ASN A 48 5.31 9.03 7.04
CA ASN A 48 6.50 8.16 6.98
C ASN A 48 7.06 8.03 5.56
N GLY A 49 6.23 8.18 4.56
CA GLY A 49 6.63 7.98 3.16
C GLY A 49 6.75 6.53 2.74
N PHE A 50 6.38 5.60 3.59
CA PHE A 50 6.39 4.17 3.28
C PHE A 50 5.26 3.44 4.01
N ALA A 51 4.99 2.24 3.56
CA ALA A 51 4.05 1.32 4.17
C ALA A 51 4.69 -0.07 4.23
N TYR A 52 3.96 -1.07 4.68
CA TYR A 52 4.46 -2.44 4.83
C TYR A 52 3.54 -3.42 4.11
N ILE A 53 4.12 -4.49 3.59
CA ILE A 53 3.33 -5.64 3.16
C ILE A 53 2.68 -6.25 4.41
N ALA A 54 1.36 -6.37 4.41
CA ALA A 54 0.60 -6.81 5.58
C ALA A 54 0.55 -8.33 5.73
N ASN A 55 0.55 -9.05 4.61
CA ASN A 55 0.62 -10.51 4.60
C ASN A 55 1.18 -11.00 3.26
N ASP A 56 1.46 -12.29 3.18
CA ASP A 56 2.07 -12.90 2.01
C ASP A 56 1.07 -13.45 0.99
N VAL A 57 -0.20 -13.14 1.17
CA VAL A 57 -1.25 -13.57 0.24
C VAL A 57 -1.32 -12.62 -0.95
N ILE A 58 -1.36 -13.19 -2.15
CA ILE A 58 -1.57 -12.45 -3.39
C ILE A 58 -2.88 -12.94 -3.99
N VAL A 59 -3.83 -12.03 -4.14
CA VAL A 59 -5.16 -12.35 -4.67
C VAL A 59 -5.15 -12.13 -6.19
N ASP A 60 -5.64 -13.11 -6.93
CA ASP A 60 -5.72 -13.07 -8.40
C ASP A 60 -4.38 -12.75 -9.07
N ASN A 61 -3.28 -13.14 -8.45
CA ASN A 61 -1.91 -12.88 -8.91
C ASN A 61 -1.60 -11.38 -9.10
N MET A 62 -2.39 -10.51 -8.52
CA MET A 62 -2.29 -9.07 -8.74
C MET A 62 -2.42 -8.24 -7.48
N PHE A 63 -3.29 -8.61 -6.54
CA PHE A 63 -3.65 -7.76 -5.42
C PHE A 63 -2.96 -8.18 -4.13
N ILE A 64 -2.52 -7.20 -3.37
CA ILE A 64 -1.81 -7.40 -2.11
C ILE A 64 -2.44 -6.55 -1.02
N TYR A 65 -2.11 -6.88 0.23
CA TYR A 65 -2.52 -6.11 1.39
C TYR A 65 -1.33 -5.29 1.90
N VAL A 66 -1.55 -4.01 2.08
CA VAL A 66 -0.53 -3.05 2.54
C VAL A 66 -1.01 -2.41 3.83
N SER A 67 -0.13 -2.24 4.78
CA SER A 67 -0.46 -1.74 6.12
C SER A 67 0.42 -0.56 6.52
N ASN A 68 -0.06 0.21 7.48
CA ASN A 68 0.72 1.28 8.11
C ASN A 68 1.75 0.77 9.11
N LYS A 69 1.64 -0.49 9.52
CA LYS A 69 2.54 -1.13 10.50
C LYS A 69 2.97 -2.50 10.01
N ALA A 70 4.14 -2.94 10.46
CA ALA A 70 4.64 -4.27 10.13
C ALA A 70 3.75 -5.38 10.69
N GLU A 71 3.10 -5.14 11.83
CA GLU A 71 2.19 -6.08 12.48
C GLU A 71 0.99 -5.34 13.09
N ASN A 72 -0.18 -5.97 13.00
CA ASN A 72 -1.40 -5.48 13.68
C ASN A 72 -1.82 -4.06 13.29
N GLY A 73 -1.50 -3.65 12.08
CA GLY A 73 -1.92 -2.35 11.56
C GLY A 73 -3.23 -2.43 10.78
N ALA A 74 -3.76 -1.27 10.43
CA ALA A 74 -4.81 -1.18 9.43
C ALA A 74 -4.23 -1.55 8.07
N TRP A 75 -5.03 -2.15 7.22
CA TRP A 75 -4.57 -2.57 5.91
C TRP A 75 -5.50 -2.09 4.80
N TRP A 76 -4.90 -1.96 3.62
CA TRP A 76 -5.60 -1.58 2.40
C TRP A 76 -5.20 -2.51 1.27
N TYR A 77 -6.04 -2.57 0.28
CA TYR A 77 -5.91 -3.46 -0.86
C TYR A 77 -5.34 -2.70 -2.05
N PHE A 78 -4.17 -3.10 -2.50
CA PHE A 78 -3.49 -2.46 -3.64
C PHE A 78 -3.12 -3.51 -4.69
N SER A 79 -2.92 -3.05 -5.93
CA SER A 79 -2.32 -3.93 -6.92
C SER A 79 -0.80 -3.87 -6.83
N LEU A 80 -0.12 -4.89 -7.35
CA LEU A 80 1.34 -4.92 -7.41
C LEU A 80 1.93 -3.71 -8.13
N SER A 81 1.20 -3.17 -9.11
CA SER A 81 1.64 -2.01 -9.88
C SER A 81 1.53 -0.68 -9.12
N ASP A 82 0.77 -0.66 -8.03
CA ASP A 82 0.56 0.57 -7.23
C ASP A 82 1.65 0.81 -6.20
N VAL A 83 2.55 -0.14 -6.02
CA VAL A 83 3.62 -0.05 -5.02
C VAL A 83 4.97 -0.35 -5.65
N ASP A 84 6.00 0.27 -5.07
CA ASP A 84 7.39 0.00 -5.38
C ASP A 84 8.13 -0.35 -4.09
N LEU A 85 9.28 -1.01 -4.19
CA LEU A 85 10.11 -1.24 -3.01
C LEU A 85 10.59 0.11 -2.46
N TYR A 86 10.52 0.25 -1.14
CA TYR A 86 11.04 1.45 -0.49
C TYR A 86 12.56 1.34 -0.39
N VAL A 87 13.24 2.35 -0.94
CA VAL A 87 14.70 2.45 -0.92
C VAL A 87 15.07 3.58 0.04
N GLU A 88 15.81 3.22 1.07
CA GLU A 88 16.32 4.19 2.05
C GLU A 88 17.52 4.94 1.53
#